data_c95cf5437577513dd635b461f36800e0
#
_entry.id   c95cf5437577513dd635b461f36800e0
#
_cell.length_a   1.000
_cell.length_b   1.000
_cell.length_c   1.000
_cell.angle_alpha   90.00
_cell.angle_beta   90.00
_cell.angle_gamma   90.00
#
_symmetry.space_group_name_H-M   'P 1'
#
loop_
_entity.id
_entity.type
_entity.pdbx_description
1 polymer ?
#
loop_
_entity_poly.entity_id
_entity_poly.type
_entity_poly.pdbx_seq_one_letter_code
_entity_poly.pdbx_strand_id
1 'polypeptide(L)'
;MTDIQIAQQAVPLPIGDIAASCGIDPQYVEQYGRYKAKIDYRLLREQAQRPDGKLILVTAITPTPAGEGNTTTTVGLTDGLRKIGKNAVAALREPSLGPVFGVKGGAAGGGYAQVIPMEDINLHFTGDFHAIGAANNLLAALLDNHIQQGNALGIDVKQIVWKRCVDMNDRQLRHVIDGLGGKMQGVPREDGFDITVASEVMAVLCLAGDITDLKARLGRMIVAYTFDGRPVTAHDLKAEGAMAALLKDALKPNLVQTLEHSPAFIHGGPFANIARGCNSVTATRMALKLGDYAVTEAGFAADLGAEKFFDIKCRLSGLRPSAVVIVATVRALKYHGGVPKAELGREDLSALEKGLPNLLHHVNTIRNTFHLPCVVAINAFPTDTAAELRLVEDKCRALGVNAVLSEVWAKGGEGGRALAQEVVRLCDQPQLAPFSFAYPDNASLAYKLNAIVGRVYGGAQAVLTPTAQKQLQRLTELGFGDLPVCMAKTQYSLSDDPTLLGAPTGFTVTVRSLRVSAGAGFIVAYTGDIMTMPGLPRVPAAEKIDVDENGVITGLF
;
A
#
# COMPACT_ATOMS: atom_id res chain seq x y z
N MET A 1 17.98 19.39 11.16
CA MET A 1 16.96 18.77 12.03
C MET A 1 16.54 17.45 11.40
N THR A 2 16.32 16.42 12.22
CA THR A 2 15.74 15.15 11.77
C THR A 2 14.23 15.28 11.60
N ASP A 3 13.60 14.32 10.93
CA ASP A 3 12.16 14.36 10.68
C ASP A 3 11.36 14.40 11.99
N ILE A 4 11.75 13.61 13.01
CA ILE A 4 11.11 13.68 14.33
C ILE A 4 11.29 15.04 15.01
N GLN A 5 12.46 15.67 14.92
CA GLN A 5 12.68 17.00 15.50
C GLN A 5 11.80 18.06 14.85
N ILE A 6 11.59 17.99 13.54
CA ILE A 6 10.67 18.88 12.81
C ILE A 6 9.23 18.65 13.31
N ALA A 7 8.81 17.39 13.42
CA ALA A 7 7.47 17.05 13.90
C ALA A 7 7.22 17.49 15.36
N GLN A 8 8.20 17.32 16.24
CA GLN A 8 8.10 17.72 17.64
C GLN A 8 8.06 19.24 17.86
N GLN A 9 8.59 20.04 16.92
CA GLN A 9 8.50 21.50 16.97
C GLN A 9 7.17 22.03 16.40
N ALA A 10 6.39 21.20 15.76
CA ALA A 10 5.11 21.59 15.19
C ALA A 10 4.09 21.93 16.29
N VAL A 11 3.20 22.86 16.00
CA VAL A 11 2.07 23.22 16.85
C VAL A 11 0.80 22.72 16.17
N PRO A 12 0.32 21.51 16.46
CA PRO A 12 -0.88 20.97 15.82
C PRO A 12 -2.13 21.70 16.30
N LEU A 13 -3.09 21.88 15.40
CA LEU A 13 -4.43 22.34 15.74
C LEU A 13 -5.24 21.21 16.40
N PRO A 14 -6.21 21.53 17.26
CA PRO A 14 -7.16 20.53 17.74
C PRO A 14 -7.83 19.80 16.57
N ILE A 15 -7.99 18.49 16.68
CA ILE A 15 -8.52 17.68 15.58
C ILE A 15 -9.96 18.04 15.20
N GLY A 16 -10.73 18.56 16.15
CA GLY A 16 -12.06 19.09 15.88
C GLY A 16 -12.04 20.27 14.90
N ASP A 17 -11.02 21.14 14.97
CA ASP A 17 -10.87 22.27 14.05
C ASP A 17 -10.51 21.79 12.64
N ILE A 18 -9.66 20.75 12.54
CA ILE A 18 -9.35 20.11 11.26
C ILE A 18 -10.60 19.46 10.65
N ALA A 19 -11.39 18.74 11.45
CA ALA A 19 -12.63 18.13 11.00
C ALA A 19 -13.63 19.20 10.51
N ALA A 20 -13.79 20.29 11.26
CA ALA A 20 -14.64 21.42 10.89
C ALA A 20 -14.17 22.08 9.57
N SER A 21 -12.85 22.21 9.36
CA SER A 21 -12.28 22.74 8.11
C SER A 21 -12.59 21.91 6.87
N CYS A 22 -12.92 20.62 7.06
CA CYS A 22 -13.40 19.72 6.00
C CYS A 22 -14.92 19.70 5.85
N GLY A 23 -15.66 20.40 6.73
CA GLY A 23 -17.11 20.34 6.76
C GLY A 23 -17.65 19.01 7.32
N ILE A 24 -16.91 18.35 8.21
CA ILE A 24 -17.37 17.14 8.89
C ILE A 24 -18.22 17.54 10.08
N ASP A 25 -19.47 17.05 10.13
CA ASP A 25 -20.33 17.27 11.28
C ASP A 25 -19.74 16.58 12.53
N PRO A 26 -19.70 17.27 13.69
CA PRO A 26 -19.15 16.72 14.93
C PRO A 26 -19.72 15.36 15.36
N GLN A 27 -20.96 15.03 14.99
CA GLN A 27 -21.56 13.73 15.30
C GLN A 27 -20.82 12.53 14.67
N TYR A 28 -20.02 12.76 13.62
CA TYR A 28 -19.21 11.73 12.96
C TYR A 28 -17.76 11.70 13.45
N VAL A 29 -17.39 12.61 14.36
CA VAL A 29 -16.01 12.76 14.86
C VAL A 29 -15.89 12.10 16.22
N GLU A 30 -15.10 11.03 16.30
CA GLU A 30 -14.75 10.37 17.56
C GLU A 30 -13.28 10.67 17.88
N GLN A 31 -13.06 11.57 18.85
CA GLN A 31 -11.72 12.03 19.19
C GLN A 31 -10.93 10.96 19.95
N TYR A 32 -9.72 10.71 19.49
CA TYR A 32 -8.71 9.86 20.12
C TYR A 32 -7.57 10.75 20.66
N GLY A 33 -7.86 11.52 21.72
CA GLY A 33 -7.01 12.57 22.21
C GLY A 33 -7.23 13.90 21.44
N ARG A 34 -6.27 14.83 21.58
CA ARG A 34 -6.45 16.19 21.07
C ARG A 34 -6.21 16.34 19.58
N TYR A 35 -5.37 15.47 18.98
CA TYR A 35 -4.79 15.69 17.65
C TYR A 35 -5.11 14.61 16.64
N LYS A 36 -5.91 13.63 17.00
CA LYS A 36 -6.35 12.54 16.11
C LYS A 36 -7.79 12.16 16.39
N ALA A 37 -8.50 11.70 15.38
CA ALA A 37 -9.88 11.25 15.52
C ALA A 37 -10.18 10.10 14.56
N LYS A 38 -11.17 9.29 14.87
CA LYS A 38 -11.82 8.41 13.92
C LYS A 38 -13.05 9.10 13.34
N ILE A 39 -13.28 8.88 12.05
CA ILE A 39 -14.44 9.41 11.35
C ILE A 39 -15.39 8.27 11.00
N ASP A 40 -16.63 8.39 11.46
CA ASP A 40 -17.64 7.38 11.21
C ASP A 40 -17.94 7.28 9.71
N TYR A 41 -17.82 6.06 9.17
CA TYR A 41 -18.06 5.80 7.74
C TYR A 41 -19.51 6.06 7.31
N ARG A 42 -20.48 6.21 8.24
CA ARG A 42 -21.85 6.64 7.94
C ARG A 42 -21.91 8.02 7.30
N LEU A 43 -20.90 8.87 7.51
CA LEU A 43 -20.72 10.14 6.82
C LEU A 43 -20.81 9.95 5.28
N LEU A 44 -20.28 8.85 4.73
CA LEU A 44 -20.34 8.57 3.29
C LEU A 44 -21.77 8.40 2.76
N ARG A 45 -22.70 7.92 3.58
CA ARG A 45 -24.12 7.78 3.21
C ARG A 45 -24.77 9.15 3.11
N GLU A 46 -24.50 10.04 4.04
CA GLU A 46 -25.03 11.41 4.00
C GLU A 46 -24.43 12.24 2.87
N GLN A 47 -23.16 12.03 2.59
CA GLN A 47 -22.46 12.72 1.51
C GLN A 47 -22.64 12.02 0.14
N ALA A 48 -23.51 11.02 0.03
CA ALA A 48 -23.65 10.22 -1.20
C ALA A 48 -23.97 11.06 -2.44
N GLN A 49 -24.80 12.11 -2.28
CA GLN A 49 -25.21 13.01 -3.38
C GLN A 49 -24.16 14.08 -3.72
N ARG A 50 -23.17 14.28 -2.85
CA ARG A 50 -22.09 15.22 -3.14
C ARG A 50 -21.21 14.66 -4.25
N PRO A 51 -20.87 15.44 -5.29
CA PRO A 51 -19.94 15.00 -6.33
C PRO A 51 -18.58 14.62 -5.72
N ASP A 52 -17.93 13.62 -6.29
CA ASP A 52 -16.56 13.27 -5.93
C ASP A 52 -15.59 14.34 -6.45
N GLY A 53 -14.58 14.65 -5.64
CA GLY A 53 -13.42 15.42 -6.08
C GLY A 53 -12.56 14.65 -7.09
N LYS A 54 -11.47 15.26 -7.51
CA LYS A 54 -10.47 14.66 -8.40
C LYS A 54 -9.56 13.71 -7.62
N LEU A 55 -9.45 12.47 -8.05
CA LEU A 55 -8.57 11.47 -7.43
C LEU A 55 -7.19 11.53 -8.06
N ILE A 56 -6.19 11.88 -7.28
CA ILE A 56 -4.79 11.95 -7.69
C ILE A 56 -4.02 10.80 -7.07
N LEU A 57 -3.43 9.95 -7.91
CA LEU A 57 -2.57 8.87 -7.45
C LEU A 57 -1.10 9.30 -7.52
N VAL A 58 -0.39 9.17 -6.41
CA VAL A 58 1.08 9.30 -6.36
C VAL A 58 1.70 7.91 -6.34
N THR A 59 2.57 7.67 -7.28
CA THR A 59 3.38 6.45 -7.41
C THR A 59 4.81 6.83 -7.75
N ALA A 60 5.69 5.87 -8.04
CA ALA A 60 7.09 6.16 -8.35
C ALA A 60 7.65 5.28 -9.48
N ILE A 61 8.90 5.56 -9.82
CA ILE A 61 9.77 4.66 -10.59
C ILE A 61 10.20 3.47 -9.73
N THR A 62 10.83 2.48 -10.33
CA THR A 62 11.40 1.33 -9.61
C THR A 62 12.36 1.82 -8.52
N PRO A 63 12.14 1.51 -7.23
CA PRO A 63 12.83 2.16 -6.13
C PRO A 63 14.25 1.65 -5.93
N THR A 64 15.07 2.50 -5.32
CA THR A 64 16.26 2.08 -4.59
C THR A 64 15.86 1.54 -3.20
N PRO A 65 16.75 0.85 -2.48
CA PRO A 65 16.49 0.46 -1.09
C PRO A 65 16.19 1.61 -0.12
N ALA A 66 16.55 2.84 -0.47
CA ALA A 66 16.25 4.03 0.33
C ALA A 66 14.80 4.53 0.15
N GLY A 67 14.11 4.10 -0.92
CA GLY A 67 12.80 4.62 -1.30
C GLY A 67 12.88 5.94 -2.08
N GLU A 68 11.77 6.33 -2.73
CA GLU A 68 11.75 7.48 -3.64
C GLU A 68 10.92 8.68 -3.12
N GLY A 69 10.27 8.53 -1.97
CA GLY A 69 9.54 9.63 -1.33
C GLY A 69 8.08 9.78 -1.77
N ASN A 70 7.37 8.68 -2.03
CA ASN A 70 5.95 8.72 -2.42
C ASN A 70 5.10 9.45 -1.36
N THR A 71 5.22 9.08 -0.09
CA THR A 71 4.44 9.70 1.00
C THR A 71 4.78 11.17 1.18
N THR A 72 6.08 11.51 1.17
CA THR A 72 6.55 12.91 1.23
C THR A 72 5.98 13.75 0.09
N THR A 73 5.99 13.21 -1.14
CA THR A 73 5.40 13.89 -2.30
C THR A 73 3.89 14.00 -2.18
N THR A 74 3.19 12.98 -1.67
CA THR A 74 1.73 12.99 -1.47
C THR A 74 1.32 14.08 -0.48
N VAL A 75 2.01 14.16 0.65
CA VAL A 75 1.76 15.19 1.67
C VAL A 75 2.09 16.58 1.12
N GLY A 76 3.28 16.76 0.54
CA GLY A 76 3.70 18.04 -0.01
C GLY A 76 2.84 18.53 -1.19
N LEU A 77 2.34 17.61 -2.03
CA LEU A 77 1.37 17.95 -3.08
C LEU A 77 0.03 18.39 -2.48
N THR A 78 -0.44 17.73 -1.42
CA THR A 78 -1.69 18.11 -0.74
C THR A 78 -1.57 19.52 -0.19
N ASP A 79 -0.47 19.83 0.51
CA ASP A 79 -0.19 21.17 1.01
C ASP A 79 0.00 22.18 -0.13
N GLY A 80 0.70 21.79 -1.23
CA GLY A 80 0.88 22.61 -2.43
C GLY A 80 -0.44 22.97 -3.12
N LEU A 81 -1.38 22.03 -3.22
CA LEU A 81 -2.73 22.29 -3.74
C LEU A 81 -3.46 23.32 -2.87
N ARG A 82 -3.36 23.23 -1.56
CA ARG A 82 -3.95 24.21 -0.64
C ARG A 82 -3.28 25.58 -0.75
N LYS A 83 -1.95 25.64 -0.97
CA LYS A 83 -1.22 26.90 -1.23
C LYS A 83 -1.71 27.63 -2.48
N ILE A 84 -2.23 26.93 -3.47
CA ILE A 84 -2.82 27.54 -4.68
C ILE A 84 -4.35 27.67 -4.59
N GLY A 85 -4.91 27.58 -3.38
CA GLY A 85 -6.34 27.81 -3.09
C GLY A 85 -7.27 26.66 -3.44
N LYS A 86 -6.76 25.43 -3.61
CA LYS A 86 -7.59 24.25 -3.85
C LYS A 86 -7.89 23.53 -2.52
N ASN A 87 -9.10 23.00 -2.38
CA ASN A 87 -9.45 22.18 -1.23
C ASN A 87 -8.97 20.75 -1.46
N ALA A 88 -7.85 20.38 -0.84
CA ALA A 88 -7.22 19.07 -0.98
C ALA A 88 -7.20 18.32 0.34
N VAL A 89 -7.39 17.01 0.27
CA VAL A 89 -7.35 16.06 1.39
C VAL A 89 -6.45 14.90 1.02
N ALA A 90 -5.52 14.53 1.90
CA ALA A 90 -4.68 13.36 1.71
C ALA A 90 -5.36 12.08 2.20
N ALA A 91 -5.06 10.95 1.56
CA ALA A 91 -5.44 9.61 2.03
C ALA A 91 -4.22 8.69 1.95
N LEU A 92 -3.70 8.27 3.10
CA LEU A 92 -2.41 7.61 3.26
C LEU A 92 -2.56 6.24 3.93
N ARG A 93 -1.50 5.43 3.84
CA ARG A 93 -1.39 4.19 4.58
C ARG A 93 -0.92 4.44 6.01
N GLU A 94 -1.38 3.57 6.91
CA GLU A 94 -0.86 3.48 8.27
C GLU A 94 0.44 2.67 8.28
N PRO A 95 1.52 3.13 8.98
CA PRO A 95 2.77 2.38 9.07
C PRO A 95 2.66 1.17 9.99
N SER A 96 3.40 0.11 9.65
CA SER A 96 3.55 -1.10 10.46
C SER A 96 4.76 -0.98 11.37
N LEU A 97 4.66 -1.50 12.59
CA LEU A 97 5.75 -1.50 13.59
C LEU A 97 7.00 -2.25 13.09
N GLY A 98 6.83 -3.32 12.34
CA GLY A 98 7.95 -4.10 11.83
C GLY A 98 8.96 -3.26 11.04
N PRO A 99 8.56 -2.56 9.97
CA PRO A 99 9.42 -1.62 9.26
C PRO A 99 9.96 -0.48 10.14
N VAL A 100 9.13 0.10 11.03
CA VAL A 100 9.53 1.20 11.92
C VAL A 100 10.70 0.80 12.83
N PHE A 101 10.64 -0.36 13.44
CA PHE A 101 11.71 -0.90 14.29
C PHE A 101 12.80 -1.67 13.52
N GLY A 102 12.58 -1.93 12.22
CA GLY A 102 13.47 -2.70 11.34
C GLY A 102 14.49 -1.85 10.59
N VAL A 103 14.15 -1.47 9.38
CA VAL A 103 15.12 -0.92 8.41
C VAL A 103 14.93 0.56 8.15
N LYS A 104 13.68 1.07 8.16
CA LYS A 104 13.43 2.46 7.76
C LYS A 104 12.15 3.00 8.39
N GLY A 105 12.05 4.31 8.26
CA GLY A 105 11.01 5.16 8.70
C GLY A 105 9.59 4.72 8.37
N GLY A 106 8.68 5.24 9.18
CA GLY A 106 7.26 5.08 9.00
C GLY A 106 6.73 5.82 7.78
N ALA A 107 5.42 5.68 7.54
CA ALA A 107 4.74 6.31 6.41
C ALA A 107 4.18 7.71 6.76
N ALA A 108 4.89 8.51 7.56
CA ALA A 108 4.44 9.86 7.96
C ALA A 108 4.91 10.98 7.02
N GLY A 109 5.67 10.67 5.98
CA GLY A 109 6.37 11.65 5.15
C GLY A 109 7.76 11.98 5.67
N GLY A 110 8.34 13.10 5.28
CA GLY A 110 9.67 13.54 5.70
C GLY A 110 9.91 15.01 5.49
N GLY A 111 10.91 15.57 6.21
CA GLY A 111 11.21 16.99 6.20
C GLY A 111 10.01 17.84 6.60
N TYR A 112 9.70 18.86 5.82
CA TYR A 112 8.56 19.74 6.02
C TYR A 112 7.26 19.24 5.37
N ALA A 113 7.27 18.05 4.75
CA ALA A 113 6.09 17.39 4.19
C ALA A 113 5.75 16.13 5.01
N GLN A 114 5.22 16.32 6.20
CA GLN A 114 4.85 15.27 7.15
C GLN A 114 3.41 15.40 7.63
N VAL A 115 2.84 14.27 8.06
CA VAL A 115 1.61 14.20 8.85
C VAL A 115 1.95 14.08 10.34
N ILE A 116 1.15 14.73 11.17
CA ILE A 116 1.33 14.78 12.63
C ILE A 116 0.03 14.42 13.36
N PRO A 117 0.12 13.81 14.56
CA PRO A 117 1.31 13.54 15.39
C PRO A 117 2.12 12.34 14.87
N MET A 118 3.38 12.57 14.49
CA MET A 118 4.23 11.59 13.82
C MET A 118 4.53 10.37 14.72
N GLU A 119 4.78 10.59 16.01
CA GLU A 119 5.09 9.53 16.97
C GLU A 119 3.91 8.57 17.13
N ASP A 120 2.71 9.09 17.35
CA ASP A 120 1.49 8.27 17.49
C ASP A 120 1.23 7.45 16.24
N ILE A 121 1.36 8.08 15.05
CA ILE A 121 1.13 7.42 13.77
C ILE A 121 2.08 6.24 13.57
N ASN A 122 3.35 6.39 13.95
CA ASN A 122 4.37 5.35 13.75
C ASN A 122 4.41 4.29 14.85
N LEU A 123 3.79 4.51 15.99
CA LEU A 123 3.80 3.59 17.13
C LEU A 123 2.39 3.00 17.37
N HIS A 124 1.72 3.44 18.41
CA HIS A 124 0.34 3.02 18.72
C HIS A 124 -0.63 4.13 18.33
N PHE A 125 -1.12 4.08 17.10
CA PHE A 125 -1.94 5.14 16.53
C PHE A 125 -3.33 5.21 17.18
N THR A 126 -4.25 4.36 16.76
CA THR A 126 -5.62 4.26 17.29
C THR A 126 -6.05 2.83 17.56
N GLY A 127 -5.13 1.88 17.41
CA GLY A 127 -5.34 0.48 17.71
C GLY A 127 -5.82 -0.39 16.55
N ASP A 128 -5.84 0.13 15.31
CA ASP A 128 -6.35 -0.61 14.16
C ASP A 128 -5.55 -1.90 13.89
N PHE A 129 -4.22 -1.82 13.93
CA PHE A 129 -3.38 -3.00 13.71
C PHE A 129 -3.50 -4.02 14.83
N HIS A 130 -3.66 -3.57 16.08
CA HIS A 130 -3.96 -4.45 17.19
C HIS A 130 -5.30 -5.18 17.00
N ALA A 131 -6.35 -4.46 16.59
CA ALA A 131 -7.66 -5.05 16.30
C ALA A 131 -7.60 -6.08 15.15
N ILE A 132 -6.84 -5.78 14.09
CA ILE A 132 -6.62 -6.70 12.96
C ILE A 132 -5.90 -7.97 13.45
N GLY A 133 -4.82 -7.81 14.22
CA GLY A 133 -4.08 -8.93 14.81
C GLY A 133 -4.96 -9.79 15.72
N ALA A 134 -5.75 -9.16 16.58
CA ALA A 134 -6.69 -9.84 17.46
C ALA A 134 -7.74 -10.64 16.69
N ALA A 135 -8.34 -10.06 15.66
CA ALA A 135 -9.34 -10.73 14.81
C ALA A 135 -8.73 -11.91 14.03
N ASN A 136 -7.54 -11.71 13.46
CA ASN A 136 -6.82 -12.78 12.75
C ASN A 136 -6.49 -13.95 13.65
N ASN A 137 -6.01 -13.67 14.86
CA ASN A 137 -5.60 -14.70 15.82
C ASN A 137 -6.79 -15.36 16.51
N LEU A 138 -7.92 -14.66 16.66
CA LEU A 138 -9.18 -15.27 17.07
C LEU A 138 -9.62 -16.35 16.07
N LEU A 139 -9.55 -16.07 14.77
CA LEU A 139 -9.89 -17.04 13.74
C LEU A 139 -8.95 -18.25 13.79
N ALA A 140 -7.66 -18.06 13.98
CA ALA A 140 -6.70 -19.16 14.18
C ALA A 140 -7.03 -19.99 15.41
N ALA A 141 -7.37 -19.34 16.52
CA ALA A 141 -7.76 -20.04 17.75
C ALA A 141 -9.05 -20.83 17.59
N LEU A 142 -10.06 -20.29 16.89
CA LEU A 142 -11.30 -21.01 16.60
C LEU A 142 -11.08 -22.23 15.69
N LEU A 143 -10.18 -22.11 14.70
CA LEU A 143 -9.79 -23.21 13.84
C LEU A 143 -9.16 -24.36 14.64
N ASP A 144 -8.14 -24.06 15.44
CA ASP A 144 -7.45 -25.07 16.24
C ASP A 144 -8.35 -25.66 17.33
N ASN A 145 -9.23 -24.85 17.94
CA ASN A 145 -10.22 -25.33 18.88
C ASN A 145 -11.24 -26.27 18.22
N HIS A 146 -11.69 -25.96 17.00
CA HIS A 146 -12.59 -26.86 16.26
C HIS A 146 -11.95 -28.24 16.03
N ILE A 147 -10.67 -28.27 15.66
CA ILE A 147 -9.92 -29.52 15.47
C ILE A 147 -9.80 -30.28 16.81
N GLN A 148 -9.44 -29.61 17.89
CA GLN A 148 -9.29 -30.17 19.23
C GLN A 148 -10.59 -30.75 19.76
N GLN A 149 -11.74 -30.13 19.47
CA GLN A 149 -13.07 -30.51 19.95
C GLN A 149 -13.77 -31.56 19.05
N GLY A 150 -13.03 -32.27 18.24
CA GLY A 150 -13.53 -33.41 17.47
C GLY A 150 -13.65 -33.23 15.97
N ASN A 151 -13.23 -32.06 15.43
CA ASN A 151 -13.07 -31.82 13.99
C ASN A 151 -14.29 -32.24 13.15
N ALA A 152 -15.47 -31.77 13.52
CA ALA A 152 -16.73 -32.16 12.86
C ALA A 152 -16.79 -31.76 11.39
N LEU A 153 -16.02 -30.73 10.96
CA LEU A 153 -15.91 -30.32 9.56
C LEU A 153 -14.96 -31.20 8.74
N GLY A 154 -14.21 -32.10 9.37
CA GLY A 154 -13.25 -32.98 8.66
C GLY A 154 -12.07 -32.23 8.08
N ILE A 155 -11.53 -31.25 8.79
CA ILE A 155 -10.38 -30.47 8.37
C ILE A 155 -9.13 -31.34 8.34
N ASP A 156 -8.42 -31.32 7.19
CA ASP A 156 -7.09 -31.91 7.09
C ASP A 156 -6.05 -30.95 7.68
N VAL A 157 -5.45 -31.33 8.80
CA VAL A 157 -4.43 -30.52 9.49
C VAL A 157 -3.20 -30.21 8.63
N LYS A 158 -2.97 -30.98 7.57
CA LYS A 158 -1.90 -30.73 6.58
C LYS A 158 -2.32 -29.72 5.48
N GLN A 159 -3.58 -29.33 5.44
CA GLN A 159 -4.13 -28.39 4.46
C GLN A 159 -4.69 -27.13 5.12
N ILE A 160 -4.21 -26.78 6.30
CA ILE A 160 -4.48 -25.48 6.93
C ILE A 160 -3.66 -24.43 6.19
N VAL A 161 -4.34 -23.36 5.75
CA VAL A 161 -3.74 -22.24 5.01
C VAL A 161 -3.76 -20.93 5.80
N TRP A 162 -4.42 -20.91 6.95
CA TRP A 162 -4.50 -19.77 7.85
C TRP A 162 -3.33 -19.77 8.83
N LYS A 163 -2.68 -18.62 8.97
CA LYS A 163 -1.60 -18.39 9.92
C LYS A 163 -2.01 -17.39 10.99
N ARG A 164 -1.31 -17.40 12.11
CA ARG A 164 -1.34 -16.31 13.08
C ARG A 164 -0.65 -15.08 12.52
N CYS A 165 -0.79 -13.92 13.16
CA CYS A 165 -0.03 -12.74 12.79
C CYS A 165 0.45 -11.95 14.02
N VAL A 166 1.49 -11.16 13.79
CA VAL A 166 2.03 -10.19 14.73
C VAL A 166 2.63 -9.01 13.94
N ASP A 167 2.45 -7.78 14.45
CA ASP A 167 2.95 -6.60 13.74
C ASP A 167 4.40 -6.29 14.16
N MET A 168 5.30 -7.21 13.84
CA MET A 168 6.74 -7.10 14.11
C MET A 168 7.52 -7.93 13.08
N ASN A 169 8.76 -7.51 12.77
CA ASN A 169 9.69 -8.28 11.97
C ASN A 169 10.34 -9.36 12.85
N ASP A 170 9.91 -10.60 12.71
CA ASP A 170 10.43 -11.71 13.51
C ASP A 170 10.59 -13.00 12.66
N ARG A 171 11.82 -13.22 12.15
CA ARG A 171 12.11 -14.41 11.35
C ARG A 171 11.98 -15.73 12.11
N GLN A 172 12.04 -15.71 13.44
CA GLN A 172 11.93 -16.90 14.28
C GLN A 172 10.51 -17.51 14.20
N LEU A 173 9.50 -16.69 13.88
CA LEU A 173 8.11 -17.10 13.83
C LEU A 173 7.66 -17.59 12.44
N ARG A 174 8.54 -17.66 11.44
CA ARG A 174 8.16 -18.10 10.07
C ARG A 174 7.63 -19.52 10.04
N HIS A 175 8.26 -20.40 10.80
CA HIS A 175 7.91 -21.82 10.93
C HIS A 175 7.99 -22.21 12.39
N VAL A 176 6.88 -22.63 12.96
CA VAL A 176 6.76 -23.08 14.34
C VAL A 176 5.98 -24.38 14.41
N ILE A 177 6.14 -25.12 15.48
CA ILE A 177 5.26 -26.23 15.82
C ILE A 177 4.44 -25.78 17.02
N ASP A 178 3.13 -25.72 16.87
CA ASP A 178 2.21 -25.39 17.95
C ASP A 178 1.44 -26.63 18.48
N GLY A 179 0.58 -26.45 19.49
CA GLY A 179 -0.26 -27.51 20.05
C GLY A 179 0.49 -28.56 20.87
N LEU A 180 1.75 -28.34 21.26
CA LEU A 180 2.54 -29.25 22.08
C LEU A 180 2.02 -29.33 23.53
N GLY A 181 2.34 -30.42 24.26
CA GLY A 181 2.03 -30.58 25.69
C GLY A 181 1.04 -31.69 25.98
N GLY A 182 0.73 -32.52 25.01
CA GLY A 182 -0.10 -33.74 25.18
C GLY A 182 -1.60 -33.51 24.97
N LYS A 183 -2.38 -34.53 25.20
CA LYS A 183 -3.81 -34.63 24.80
C LYS A 183 -4.70 -33.47 25.25
N MET A 184 -4.39 -32.85 26.38
CA MET A 184 -5.20 -31.77 26.95
C MET A 184 -4.84 -30.39 26.40
N GLN A 185 -3.83 -30.29 25.57
CA GLN A 185 -3.32 -28.99 25.07
C GLN A 185 -3.87 -28.65 23.68
N GLY A 186 -3.39 -29.27 22.66
CA GLY A 186 -3.85 -29.04 21.31
C GLY A 186 -3.45 -30.18 20.39
N VAL A 187 -3.70 -30.02 19.10
CA VAL A 187 -3.24 -30.97 18.08
C VAL A 187 -1.94 -30.42 17.50
N PRO A 188 -0.78 -31.09 17.73
CA PRO A 188 0.49 -30.61 17.20
C PRO A 188 0.46 -30.51 15.68
N ARG A 189 0.86 -29.35 15.17
CA ARG A 189 0.98 -29.09 13.73
C ARG A 189 2.02 -28.04 13.42
N GLU A 190 2.47 -28.00 12.17
CA GLU A 190 3.21 -26.87 11.66
C GLU A 190 2.30 -25.65 11.53
N ASP A 191 2.78 -24.51 11.99
CA ASP A 191 2.15 -23.19 11.86
C ASP A 191 3.23 -22.14 11.52
N GLY A 192 2.86 -20.89 11.53
CA GLY A 192 3.74 -19.74 11.35
C GLY A 192 2.99 -18.45 11.60
N PHE A 193 3.73 -17.36 11.58
CA PHE A 193 3.17 -16.02 11.71
C PHE A 193 3.45 -15.22 10.46
N ASP A 194 2.44 -14.52 9.97
CA ASP A 194 2.62 -13.44 9.00
C ASP A 194 2.70 -12.11 9.75
N ILE A 195 3.35 -11.11 9.16
CA ILE A 195 3.25 -9.75 9.70
C ILE A 195 1.81 -9.25 9.47
N THR A 196 1.26 -8.51 10.44
CA THR A 196 -0.16 -8.08 10.41
C THR A 196 -0.58 -7.44 9.08
N VAL A 197 0.30 -6.65 8.49
CA VAL A 197 0.06 -5.98 7.19
C VAL A 197 0.03 -6.91 5.98
N ALA A 198 0.47 -8.17 6.13
CA ALA A 198 0.37 -9.22 5.12
C ALA A 198 -0.88 -10.09 5.30
N SER A 199 -1.62 -9.95 6.41
CA SER A 199 -2.82 -10.75 6.69
C SER A 199 -3.96 -10.45 5.72
N GLU A 200 -4.80 -11.45 5.44
CA GLU A 200 -6.01 -11.24 4.64
C GLU A 200 -7.01 -10.33 5.36
N VAL A 201 -7.05 -10.34 6.70
CA VAL A 201 -7.89 -9.43 7.49
C VAL A 201 -7.57 -7.97 7.21
N MET A 202 -6.29 -7.60 7.10
CA MET A 202 -5.88 -6.27 6.67
C MET A 202 -6.42 -5.92 5.27
N ALA A 203 -6.32 -6.84 4.32
CA ALA A 203 -6.82 -6.63 2.96
C ALA A 203 -8.35 -6.48 2.94
N VAL A 204 -9.05 -7.29 3.72
CA VAL A 204 -10.52 -7.24 3.87
C VAL A 204 -10.97 -5.91 4.47
N LEU A 205 -10.37 -5.47 5.58
CA LEU A 205 -10.69 -4.18 6.22
C LEU A 205 -10.50 -3.02 5.24
N CYS A 206 -9.43 -3.03 4.47
CA CYS A 206 -9.14 -1.98 3.50
C CYS A 206 -10.08 -1.96 2.28
N LEU A 207 -10.77 -3.06 1.97
CA LEU A 207 -11.73 -3.14 0.85
C LEU A 207 -13.18 -2.98 1.30
N ALA A 208 -13.48 -3.22 2.56
CA ALA A 208 -14.83 -3.13 3.09
C ALA A 208 -15.39 -1.71 3.00
N GLY A 209 -16.63 -1.60 2.56
CA GLY A 209 -17.35 -0.34 2.46
C GLY A 209 -18.10 0.03 3.74
N ASP A 210 -18.56 -0.94 4.49
CA ASP A 210 -19.23 -0.79 5.77
C ASP A 210 -19.14 -2.07 6.61
N ILE A 211 -19.76 -2.08 7.79
CA ILE A 211 -19.72 -3.22 8.72
C ILE A 211 -20.38 -4.48 8.16
N THR A 212 -21.40 -4.33 7.33
CA THR A 212 -22.12 -5.45 6.70
C THR A 212 -21.23 -6.11 5.64
N ASP A 213 -20.61 -5.31 4.79
CA ASP A 213 -19.64 -5.78 3.78
C ASP A 213 -18.40 -6.38 4.46
N LEU A 214 -17.90 -5.76 5.54
CA LEU A 214 -16.80 -6.31 6.34
C LEU A 214 -17.13 -7.73 6.83
N LYS A 215 -18.29 -7.90 7.48
CA LYS A 215 -18.71 -9.20 8.00
C LYS A 215 -18.87 -10.24 6.90
N ALA A 216 -19.47 -9.87 5.77
CA ALA A 216 -19.62 -10.77 4.63
C ALA A 216 -18.28 -11.20 4.03
N ARG A 217 -17.31 -10.28 3.93
CA ARG A 217 -15.94 -10.57 3.46
C ARG A 217 -15.19 -11.48 4.42
N LEU A 218 -15.24 -11.19 5.72
CA LEU A 218 -14.62 -12.04 6.75
C LEU A 218 -15.14 -13.47 6.67
N GLY A 219 -16.46 -13.66 6.51
CA GLY A 219 -17.07 -14.99 6.41
C GLY A 219 -16.56 -15.82 5.23
N ARG A 220 -16.18 -15.17 4.11
CA ARG A 220 -15.68 -15.88 2.91
C ARG A 220 -14.22 -16.30 2.99
N MET A 221 -13.43 -15.82 3.97
CA MET A 221 -12.01 -16.18 4.08
C MET A 221 -11.85 -17.68 4.25
N ILE A 222 -10.98 -18.29 3.43
CA ILE A 222 -10.67 -19.72 3.49
C ILE A 222 -9.54 -19.93 4.49
N VAL A 223 -9.76 -20.84 5.46
CA VAL A 223 -8.81 -21.13 6.54
C VAL A 223 -8.12 -22.48 6.37
N ALA A 224 -8.78 -23.44 5.73
CA ALA A 224 -8.28 -24.81 5.55
C ALA A 224 -9.05 -25.51 4.44
N TYR A 225 -8.66 -26.75 4.16
CA TYR A 225 -9.41 -27.68 3.33
C TYR A 225 -9.70 -28.98 4.09
N THR A 226 -10.81 -29.62 3.77
CA THR A 226 -11.21 -30.91 4.32
C THR A 226 -10.41 -32.06 3.69
N PHE A 227 -10.47 -33.27 4.25
CA PHE A 227 -9.83 -34.45 3.68
C PHE A 227 -10.30 -34.77 2.24
N ASP A 228 -11.53 -34.42 1.88
CA ASP A 228 -12.08 -34.54 0.52
C ASP A 228 -11.82 -33.29 -0.35
N GLY A 229 -11.04 -32.31 0.15
CA GLY A 229 -10.57 -31.16 -0.58
C GLY A 229 -11.54 -29.98 -0.70
N ARG A 230 -12.64 -29.96 0.06
CA ARG A 230 -13.55 -28.80 0.12
C ARG A 230 -12.94 -27.66 0.94
N PRO A 231 -13.08 -26.38 0.53
CA PRO A 231 -12.65 -25.26 1.34
C PRO A 231 -13.48 -25.15 2.63
N VAL A 232 -12.82 -24.81 3.72
CA VAL A 232 -13.42 -24.44 5.01
C VAL A 232 -13.22 -22.95 5.21
N THR A 233 -14.30 -22.23 5.49
CA THR A 233 -14.30 -20.78 5.61
C THR A 233 -14.44 -20.33 7.07
N ALA A 234 -14.19 -19.04 7.32
CA ALA A 234 -14.45 -18.43 8.62
C ALA A 234 -15.96 -18.51 8.99
N HIS A 235 -16.85 -18.51 8.00
CA HIS A 235 -18.29 -18.70 8.20
C HIS A 235 -18.61 -20.10 8.74
N ASP A 236 -17.96 -21.15 8.22
CA ASP A 236 -18.14 -22.52 8.71
C ASP A 236 -17.74 -22.64 10.19
N LEU A 237 -16.77 -21.84 10.63
CA LEU A 237 -16.35 -21.72 12.03
C LEU A 237 -17.18 -20.70 12.84
N LYS A 238 -18.15 -20.02 12.21
CA LYS A 238 -19.00 -18.96 12.81
C LYS A 238 -18.19 -17.81 13.42
N ALA A 239 -17.06 -17.47 12.80
CA ALA A 239 -16.09 -16.53 13.34
C ALA A 239 -16.36 -15.07 12.95
N GLU A 240 -17.02 -14.83 11.82
CA GLU A 240 -17.14 -13.50 11.19
C GLU A 240 -17.82 -12.46 12.09
N GLY A 241 -18.76 -12.87 12.94
CA GLY A 241 -19.45 -11.97 13.85
C GLY A 241 -18.53 -11.42 14.94
N ALA A 242 -17.78 -12.30 15.60
CA ALA A 242 -16.82 -11.93 16.65
C ALA A 242 -15.65 -11.12 16.08
N MET A 243 -15.15 -11.49 14.89
CA MET A 243 -14.12 -10.75 14.19
C MET A 243 -14.60 -9.35 13.83
N ALA A 244 -15.81 -9.20 13.30
CA ALA A 244 -16.39 -7.90 12.97
C ALA A 244 -16.58 -7.01 14.22
N ALA A 245 -16.93 -7.62 15.36
CA ALA A 245 -17.02 -6.89 16.63
C ALA A 245 -15.66 -6.32 17.08
N LEU A 246 -14.57 -7.08 16.93
CA LEU A 246 -13.22 -6.59 17.18
C LEU A 246 -12.80 -5.46 16.23
N LEU A 247 -13.27 -5.49 14.99
CA LEU A 247 -12.86 -4.60 13.92
C LEU A 247 -13.78 -3.37 13.74
N LYS A 248 -14.88 -3.25 14.50
CA LYS A 248 -15.89 -2.20 14.28
C LYS A 248 -15.34 -0.78 14.32
N ASP A 249 -14.43 -0.50 15.24
CA ASP A 249 -13.82 0.82 15.38
C ASP A 249 -12.61 0.97 14.44
N ALA A 250 -11.88 -0.10 14.16
CA ALA A 250 -10.81 -0.14 13.17
C ALA A 250 -11.31 0.12 11.74
N LEU A 251 -12.58 -0.09 11.44
CA LEU A 251 -13.18 0.19 10.13
C LEU A 251 -13.35 1.70 9.87
N LYS A 252 -13.36 2.53 10.91
CA LYS A 252 -13.46 3.98 10.81
C LYS A 252 -12.09 4.58 10.44
N PRO A 253 -11.95 5.36 9.36
CA PRO A 253 -10.69 6.02 9.01
C PRO A 253 -10.21 7.00 10.08
N ASN A 254 -8.90 7.11 10.22
CA ASN A 254 -8.27 8.03 11.15
C ASN A 254 -8.02 9.38 10.47
N LEU A 255 -8.47 10.47 11.09
CA LEU A 255 -8.20 11.84 10.67
C LEU A 255 -7.04 12.41 11.48
N VAL A 256 -6.09 12.99 10.78
CA VAL A 256 -4.95 13.76 11.30
C VAL A 256 -4.72 15.00 10.43
N GLN A 257 -3.58 15.65 10.57
CA GLN A 257 -3.22 16.84 9.81
C GLN A 257 -1.78 16.78 9.33
N THR A 258 -1.45 17.54 8.27
CA THR A 258 -0.08 17.81 7.88
C THR A 258 0.53 18.88 8.79
N LEU A 259 1.85 19.12 8.67
CA LEU A 259 2.52 20.25 9.35
C LEU A 259 1.90 21.60 8.98
N GLU A 260 1.29 21.72 7.82
CA GLU A 260 0.60 22.94 7.35
C GLU A 260 -0.92 22.90 7.59
N HIS A 261 -1.38 21.97 8.45
CA HIS A 261 -2.78 21.81 8.87
C HIS A 261 -3.74 21.37 7.77
N SER A 262 -3.23 20.79 6.68
CA SER A 262 -4.10 20.12 5.71
C SER A 262 -4.66 18.83 6.31
N PRO A 263 -5.95 18.52 6.06
CA PRO A 263 -6.53 17.29 6.55
C PRO A 263 -5.94 16.07 5.83
N ALA A 264 -5.68 15.02 6.60
CA ALA A 264 -5.17 13.75 6.08
C ALA A 264 -5.88 12.57 6.76
N PHE A 265 -6.37 11.63 5.96
CA PHE A 265 -6.83 10.34 6.43
C PHE A 265 -5.69 9.33 6.38
N ILE A 266 -5.51 8.60 7.49
CA ILE A 266 -4.56 7.48 7.56
C ILE A 266 -5.35 6.24 7.94
N HIS A 267 -5.36 5.20 7.07
CA HIS A 267 -6.18 4.03 7.33
C HIS A 267 -5.74 2.80 6.55
N GLY A 268 -5.36 1.76 7.28
CA GLY A 268 -4.86 0.50 6.75
C GLY A 268 -3.48 0.62 6.09
N GLY A 269 -2.72 -0.47 6.09
CA GLY A 269 -1.33 -0.46 5.64
C GLY A 269 -0.86 -1.73 4.93
N PRO A 270 -1.62 -2.32 3.97
CA PRO A 270 -1.21 -3.55 3.31
C PRO A 270 0.06 -3.34 2.48
N PHE A 271 0.99 -4.31 2.52
CA PHE A 271 2.23 -4.25 1.74
C PHE A 271 1.97 -4.32 0.23
N ALA A 272 2.74 -3.55 -0.56
CA ALA A 272 2.55 -3.47 -2.00
C ALA A 272 3.13 -4.66 -2.78
N ASN A 273 4.13 -5.36 -2.24
CA ASN A 273 4.75 -6.52 -2.87
C ASN A 273 4.04 -7.85 -2.55
N ILE A 274 3.06 -7.86 -1.65
CA ILE A 274 2.32 -9.06 -1.23
C ILE A 274 0.81 -8.85 -1.38
N ALA A 275 0.36 -7.59 -1.17
CA ALA A 275 -1.03 -7.17 -1.22
C ALA A 275 -1.15 -5.92 -2.10
N ARG A 276 -2.14 -5.06 -1.84
CA ARG A 276 -2.47 -3.93 -2.74
C ARG A 276 -1.57 -2.69 -2.59
N GLY A 277 -0.90 -2.53 -1.46
CA GLY A 277 0.02 -1.41 -1.23
C GLY A 277 -0.61 -0.02 -1.19
N CYS A 278 -1.91 0.09 -0.87
CA CYS A 278 -2.63 1.35 -0.77
C CYS A 278 -3.61 1.35 0.40
N ASN A 279 -4.00 2.52 0.85
CA ASN A 279 -4.94 2.71 1.96
C ASN A 279 -6.34 2.14 1.68
N SER A 280 -7.25 2.27 2.65
CA SER A 280 -8.61 1.76 2.52
C SER A 280 -9.43 2.48 1.44
N VAL A 281 -10.42 1.80 0.91
CA VAL A 281 -11.44 2.37 0.03
C VAL A 281 -12.23 3.45 0.76
N THR A 282 -12.57 3.22 2.04
CA THR A 282 -13.35 4.14 2.87
C THR A 282 -12.62 5.47 3.06
N ALA A 283 -11.31 5.46 3.40
CA ALA A 283 -10.52 6.68 3.54
C ALA A 283 -10.42 7.46 2.21
N THR A 284 -10.19 6.77 1.10
CA THR A 284 -10.13 7.41 -0.22
C THR A 284 -11.48 8.03 -0.60
N ARG A 285 -12.60 7.34 -0.36
CA ARG A 285 -13.94 7.89 -0.60
C ARG A 285 -14.25 9.09 0.28
N MET A 286 -13.85 9.07 1.56
CA MET A 286 -14.01 10.24 2.43
C MET A 286 -13.22 11.43 1.91
N ALA A 287 -11.97 11.24 1.52
CA ALA A 287 -11.16 12.30 0.93
C ALA A 287 -11.82 12.88 -0.34
N LEU A 288 -12.38 12.02 -1.22
CA LEU A 288 -13.10 12.45 -2.43
C LEU A 288 -14.39 13.22 -2.14
N LYS A 289 -15.11 12.86 -1.07
CA LYS A 289 -16.34 13.57 -0.69
C LYS A 289 -16.06 14.89 0.02
N LEU A 290 -14.94 15.02 0.70
CA LEU A 290 -14.63 16.19 1.53
C LEU A 290 -13.75 17.22 0.82
N GLY A 291 -12.96 16.82 -0.17
CA GLY A 291 -12.07 17.70 -0.94
C GLY A 291 -12.42 17.79 -2.41
N ASP A 292 -12.02 18.87 -3.05
CA ASP A 292 -12.06 18.98 -4.52
C ASP A 292 -10.95 18.11 -5.16
N TYR A 293 -9.90 17.85 -4.39
CA TYR A 293 -8.79 16.96 -4.74
C TYR A 293 -8.53 15.99 -3.58
N ALA A 294 -8.58 14.69 -3.88
CA ALA A 294 -8.13 13.63 -2.99
C ALA A 294 -6.77 13.13 -3.49
N VAL A 295 -5.73 13.30 -2.68
CA VAL A 295 -4.38 12.87 -3.03
C VAL A 295 -4.06 11.59 -2.26
N THR A 296 -3.77 10.51 -2.97
CA THR A 296 -3.47 9.22 -2.37
C THR A 296 -2.20 8.62 -2.96
N GLU A 297 -1.65 7.62 -2.28
CA GLU A 297 -0.43 6.95 -2.73
C GLU A 297 -0.64 5.46 -2.99
N ALA A 298 0.25 4.90 -3.80
CA ALA A 298 0.45 3.46 -3.91
C ALA A 298 1.92 3.13 -3.65
N GLY A 299 2.18 2.08 -2.87
CA GLY A 299 3.53 1.72 -2.44
C GLY A 299 4.43 1.23 -3.57
N PHE A 300 5.71 1.53 -3.48
CA PHE A 300 6.72 1.23 -4.48
C PHE A 300 6.45 1.92 -5.84
N ALA A 301 6.69 1.20 -6.94
CA ALA A 301 6.60 1.75 -8.29
C ALA A 301 5.26 1.47 -8.97
N ALA A 302 5.11 2.06 -10.16
CA ALA A 302 3.87 1.96 -10.92
C ALA A 302 3.56 0.54 -11.39
N ASP A 303 4.55 -0.31 -11.56
CA ASP A 303 4.39 -1.74 -11.92
C ASP A 303 3.83 -2.58 -10.78
N LEU A 304 3.96 -2.15 -9.52
CA LEU A 304 3.47 -2.86 -8.36
C LEU A 304 2.28 -2.15 -7.70
N GLY A 305 2.54 -1.02 -7.05
CA GLY A 305 1.52 -0.34 -6.27
C GLY A 305 0.43 0.27 -7.13
N ALA A 306 0.78 1.01 -8.20
CA ALA A 306 -0.22 1.63 -9.06
C ALA A 306 -1.01 0.59 -9.87
N GLU A 307 -0.37 -0.44 -10.39
CA GLU A 307 -1.06 -1.55 -11.07
C GLU A 307 -2.16 -2.14 -10.17
N LYS A 308 -1.82 -2.50 -8.91
CA LYS A 308 -2.80 -3.05 -7.96
C LYS A 308 -3.85 -2.03 -7.51
N PHE A 309 -3.47 -0.77 -7.43
CA PHE A 309 -4.43 0.31 -7.18
C PHE A 309 -5.49 0.35 -8.28
N PHE A 310 -5.09 0.23 -9.55
CA PHE A 310 -6.02 0.22 -10.68
C PHE A 310 -6.76 -1.11 -10.79
N ASP A 311 -6.04 -2.20 -11.00
CA ASP A 311 -6.62 -3.50 -11.35
C ASP A 311 -7.32 -4.21 -10.18
N ILE A 312 -7.05 -3.81 -8.93
CA ILE A 312 -7.74 -4.39 -7.76
C ILE A 312 -8.62 -3.33 -7.08
N LYS A 313 -8.02 -2.26 -6.53
CA LYS A 313 -8.77 -1.29 -5.71
C LYS A 313 -9.81 -0.53 -6.54
N CYS A 314 -9.43 0.06 -7.66
CA CYS A 314 -10.36 0.79 -8.52
C CYS A 314 -11.42 -0.15 -9.13
N ARG A 315 -11.01 -1.34 -9.57
CA ARG A 315 -11.92 -2.35 -10.13
C ARG A 315 -13.00 -2.76 -9.13
N LEU A 316 -12.62 -3.10 -7.90
CA LEU A 316 -13.55 -3.57 -6.88
C LEU A 316 -14.39 -2.46 -6.23
N SER A 317 -13.92 -1.23 -6.26
CA SER A 317 -14.59 -0.09 -5.60
C SER A 317 -15.25 0.90 -6.55
N GLY A 318 -15.01 0.81 -7.84
CA GLY A 318 -15.51 1.78 -8.82
C GLY A 318 -14.79 3.13 -8.81
N LEU A 319 -13.71 3.29 -8.06
CA LEU A 319 -12.89 4.50 -8.03
C LEU A 319 -12.25 4.75 -9.41
N ARG A 320 -12.11 6.04 -9.78
CA ARG A 320 -11.51 6.44 -11.06
C ARG A 320 -10.53 7.58 -10.84
N PRO A 321 -9.22 7.34 -11.07
CA PRO A 321 -8.21 8.39 -10.99
C PRO A 321 -8.42 9.45 -12.07
N SER A 322 -8.08 10.69 -11.72
CA SER A 322 -8.11 11.84 -12.65
C SER A 322 -6.72 12.15 -13.22
N ALA A 323 -5.68 11.94 -12.44
CA ALA A 323 -4.28 12.12 -12.85
C ALA A 323 -3.36 11.26 -11.97
N VAL A 324 -2.14 11.02 -12.48
CA VAL A 324 -1.09 10.27 -11.78
C VAL A 324 0.17 11.13 -11.68
N VAL A 325 0.77 11.13 -10.50
CA VAL A 325 2.09 11.70 -10.26
C VAL A 325 3.09 10.56 -10.13
N ILE A 326 4.12 10.55 -10.96
CA ILE A 326 5.20 9.56 -10.93
C ILE A 326 6.42 10.23 -10.30
N VAL A 327 6.76 9.82 -9.09
CA VAL A 327 7.93 10.32 -8.38
C VAL A 327 9.19 9.68 -8.96
N ALA A 328 10.15 10.50 -9.32
CA ALA A 328 11.46 10.06 -9.78
C ALA A 328 12.56 10.77 -9.00
N THR A 329 13.68 10.09 -8.76
CA THR A 329 14.89 10.69 -8.21
C THR A 329 16.04 10.48 -9.17
N VAL A 330 16.90 11.48 -9.33
CA VAL A 330 18.13 11.36 -10.13
C VAL A 330 18.99 10.19 -9.62
N ARG A 331 19.01 10.01 -8.29
CA ARG A 331 19.74 8.90 -7.64
C ARG A 331 19.23 7.52 -8.10
N ALA A 332 17.92 7.31 -8.10
CA ALA A 332 17.35 6.03 -8.53
C ALA A 332 17.62 5.78 -10.02
N LEU A 333 17.50 6.80 -10.85
CA LEU A 333 17.80 6.68 -12.28
C LEU A 333 19.28 6.35 -12.52
N LYS A 334 20.23 6.99 -11.83
CA LYS A 334 21.66 6.63 -11.89
C LYS A 334 21.91 5.20 -11.40
N TYR A 335 21.25 4.78 -10.32
CA TYR A 335 21.31 3.40 -9.84
C TYR A 335 20.85 2.40 -10.90
N HIS A 336 19.73 2.68 -11.56
CA HIS A 336 19.24 1.88 -12.68
C HIS A 336 20.16 1.94 -13.92
N GLY A 337 20.97 2.97 -14.03
CA GLY A 337 22.05 3.10 -15.02
C GLY A 337 23.34 2.39 -14.64
N GLY A 338 23.39 1.73 -13.48
CA GLY A 338 24.51 0.88 -13.03
C GLY A 338 25.47 1.55 -12.04
N VAL A 339 25.15 2.74 -11.51
CA VAL A 339 26.00 3.43 -10.51
C VAL A 339 25.84 2.75 -9.14
N PRO A 340 26.96 2.40 -8.46
CA PRO A 340 26.93 1.87 -7.10
C PRO A 340 26.30 2.86 -6.11
N LYS A 341 25.61 2.36 -5.08
CA LYS A 341 24.91 3.20 -4.08
C LYS A 341 25.79 4.26 -3.42
N ALA A 342 27.06 3.95 -3.17
CA ALA A 342 28.01 4.87 -2.53
C ALA A 342 28.37 6.08 -3.42
N GLU A 343 28.14 6.02 -4.73
CA GLU A 343 28.55 7.02 -5.71
C GLU A 343 27.39 7.83 -6.28
N LEU A 344 26.17 7.57 -5.86
CA LEU A 344 24.94 8.22 -6.39
C LEU A 344 24.91 9.75 -6.18
N GLY A 345 25.72 10.29 -5.27
CA GLY A 345 25.81 11.73 -5.03
C GLY A 345 26.69 12.50 -6.04
N ARG A 346 27.40 11.81 -6.95
CA ARG A 346 28.23 12.44 -7.98
C ARG A 346 27.43 12.59 -9.28
N GLU A 347 27.69 13.68 -10.05
CA GLU A 347 27.13 13.85 -11.37
C GLU A 347 27.56 12.71 -12.30
N ASP A 348 26.61 12.08 -12.97
CA ASP A 348 26.86 11.09 -14.02
C ASP A 348 25.73 11.09 -15.05
N LEU A 349 25.86 11.94 -16.05
CA LEU A 349 24.87 12.07 -17.13
C LEU A 349 24.75 10.81 -17.99
N SER A 350 25.86 10.06 -18.17
CA SER A 350 25.85 8.83 -18.96
C SER A 350 25.06 7.73 -18.26
N ALA A 351 25.28 7.54 -16.97
CA ALA A 351 24.52 6.57 -16.18
C ALA A 351 23.04 7.00 -16.06
N LEU A 352 22.79 8.30 -15.86
CA LEU A 352 21.43 8.84 -15.82
C LEU A 352 20.69 8.53 -17.13
N GLU A 353 21.31 8.75 -18.28
CA GLU A 353 20.72 8.45 -19.59
C GLU A 353 20.42 6.96 -19.77
N LYS A 354 21.31 6.08 -19.27
CA LYS A 354 21.08 4.61 -19.27
C LYS A 354 19.94 4.18 -18.36
N GLY A 355 19.69 4.87 -17.25
CA GLY A 355 18.63 4.54 -16.30
C GLY A 355 17.27 5.16 -16.64
N LEU A 356 17.24 6.22 -17.43
CA LEU A 356 16.01 6.91 -17.86
C LEU A 356 14.95 6.00 -18.48
N PRO A 357 15.27 4.93 -19.25
CA PRO A 357 14.27 3.99 -19.74
C PRO A 357 13.35 3.42 -18.65
N ASN A 358 13.80 3.29 -17.40
CA ASN A 358 12.94 2.88 -16.29
C ASN A 358 11.78 3.87 -16.06
N LEU A 359 12.09 5.16 -15.97
CA LEU A 359 11.08 6.22 -15.86
C LEU A 359 10.13 6.23 -17.06
N LEU A 360 10.70 6.19 -18.27
CA LEU A 360 9.90 6.24 -19.49
C LEU A 360 8.97 5.02 -19.63
N HIS A 361 9.41 3.85 -19.15
CA HIS A 361 8.56 2.66 -19.07
C HIS A 361 7.33 2.90 -18.17
N HIS A 362 7.54 3.42 -16.97
CA HIS A 362 6.43 3.71 -16.05
C HIS A 362 5.47 4.78 -16.60
N VAL A 363 6.00 5.84 -17.24
CA VAL A 363 5.19 6.85 -17.93
C VAL A 363 4.33 6.21 -19.02
N ASN A 364 4.94 5.37 -19.87
CA ASN A 364 4.22 4.67 -20.94
C ASN A 364 3.16 3.73 -20.41
N THR A 365 3.43 2.99 -19.32
CA THR A 365 2.47 2.09 -18.68
C THR A 365 1.24 2.87 -18.21
N ILE A 366 1.41 4.00 -17.50
CA ILE A 366 0.29 4.83 -17.04
C ILE A 366 -0.53 5.37 -18.23
N ARG A 367 0.12 5.85 -19.27
CA ARG A 367 -0.57 6.48 -20.42
C ARG A 367 -1.20 5.48 -21.37
N ASN A 368 -0.50 4.40 -21.67
CA ASN A 368 -0.90 3.49 -22.76
C ASN A 368 -1.68 2.27 -22.28
N THR A 369 -1.46 1.81 -21.04
CA THR A 369 -2.20 0.68 -20.46
C THR A 369 -3.43 1.17 -19.69
N PHE A 370 -3.27 2.21 -18.87
CA PHE A 370 -4.34 2.70 -18.01
C PHE A 370 -5.06 3.94 -18.55
N HIS A 371 -4.55 4.55 -19.61
CA HIS A 371 -5.11 5.75 -20.27
C HIS A 371 -5.28 6.94 -19.32
N LEU A 372 -4.32 7.14 -18.43
CA LEU A 372 -4.34 8.25 -17.47
C LEU A 372 -3.32 9.33 -17.83
N PRO A 373 -3.68 10.63 -17.68
CA PRO A 373 -2.70 11.69 -17.74
C PRO A 373 -1.74 11.61 -16.57
N CYS A 374 -0.48 11.93 -16.79
CA CYS A 374 0.52 11.91 -15.72
C CYS A 374 1.51 13.07 -15.82
N VAL A 375 2.10 13.38 -14.68
CA VAL A 375 3.24 14.28 -14.51
C VAL A 375 4.35 13.54 -13.77
N VAL A 376 5.59 13.83 -14.09
CA VAL A 376 6.75 13.35 -13.33
C VAL A 376 7.11 14.39 -12.26
N ALA A 377 7.15 13.99 -11.01
CA ALA A 377 7.67 14.79 -9.91
C ALA A 377 9.14 14.40 -9.67
N ILE A 378 10.06 15.29 -9.98
CA ILE A 378 11.48 15.08 -9.67
C ILE A 378 11.68 15.45 -8.20
N ASN A 379 11.78 14.45 -7.34
CA ASN A 379 12.10 14.63 -5.92
C ASN A 379 13.60 14.93 -5.79
N ALA A 380 13.92 16.21 -5.70
CA ALA A 380 15.28 16.72 -5.81
C ALA A 380 16.06 16.56 -4.52
N PHE A 381 17.31 16.18 -4.66
CA PHE A 381 18.30 16.17 -3.59
C PHE A 381 19.32 17.29 -3.77
N PRO A 382 19.94 17.81 -2.70
CA PRO A 382 20.93 18.88 -2.79
C PRO A 382 22.15 18.54 -3.67
N THR A 383 22.39 17.27 -3.94
CA THR A 383 23.48 16.78 -4.78
C THR A 383 23.14 16.69 -6.27
N ASP A 384 21.88 16.87 -6.64
CA ASP A 384 21.44 16.78 -8.02
C ASP A 384 21.88 18.04 -8.78
N THR A 385 22.51 17.85 -9.95
CA THR A 385 23.01 18.98 -10.74
C THR A 385 21.95 19.52 -11.70
N ALA A 386 22.09 20.78 -12.10
CA ALA A 386 21.20 21.38 -13.09
C ALA A 386 21.22 20.66 -14.45
N ALA A 387 22.35 20.02 -14.80
CA ALA A 387 22.46 19.23 -16.02
C ALA A 387 21.68 17.92 -15.93
N GLU A 388 21.75 17.24 -14.78
CA GLU A 388 20.98 16.02 -14.52
C GLU A 388 19.47 16.29 -14.53
N LEU A 389 19.03 17.34 -13.84
CA LEU A 389 17.61 17.72 -13.80
C LEU A 389 17.07 18.04 -15.19
N ARG A 390 17.80 18.83 -15.98
CA ARG A 390 17.43 19.16 -17.37
C ARG A 390 17.34 17.92 -18.25
N LEU A 391 18.26 16.97 -18.12
CA LEU A 391 18.22 15.73 -18.90
C LEU A 391 16.92 14.95 -18.64
N VAL A 392 16.49 14.82 -17.38
CA VAL A 392 15.21 14.19 -17.03
C VAL A 392 14.03 14.94 -17.64
N GLU A 393 13.99 16.27 -17.49
CA GLU A 393 12.93 17.13 -18.05
C GLU A 393 12.83 16.98 -19.56
N ASP A 394 13.96 17.04 -20.28
CA ASP A 394 13.98 16.97 -21.74
C ASP A 394 13.51 15.60 -22.26
N LYS A 395 13.90 14.51 -21.60
CA LYS A 395 13.44 13.16 -21.97
C LYS A 395 11.93 12.97 -21.71
N CYS A 396 11.40 13.50 -20.62
CA CYS A 396 9.95 13.50 -20.37
C CYS A 396 9.20 14.35 -21.39
N ARG A 397 9.71 15.55 -21.68
CA ARG A 397 9.11 16.46 -22.66
C ARG A 397 9.06 15.84 -24.06
N ALA A 398 10.08 15.05 -24.44
CA ALA A 398 10.08 14.32 -25.71
C ALA A 398 8.94 13.29 -25.82
N LEU A 399 8.45 12.78 -24.69
CA LEU A 399 7.24 11.94 -24.63
C LEU A 399 5.94 12.74 -24.50
N GLY A 400 5.99 14.07 -24.46
CA GLY A 400 4.82 14.92 -24.21
C GLY A 400 4.30 14.84 -22.78
N VAL A 401 5.18 14.60 -21.81
CA VAL A 401 4.88 14.59 -20.37
C VAL A 401 5.76 15.62 -19.68
N ASN A 402 5.16 16.45 -18.83
CA ASN A 402 5.90 17.41 -18.04
C ASN A 402 6.59 16.72 -16.86
N ALA A 403 7.84 17.12 -16.62
CA ALA A 403 8.54 16.83 -15.38
C ALA A 403 8.68 18.12 -14.58
N VAL A 404 8.34 18.08 -13.30
CA VAL A 404 8.30 19.24 -12.41
C VAL A 404 9.19 18.97 -11.21
N LEU A 405 10.05 19.94 -10.87
CA LEU A 405 10.88 19.85 -9.68
C LEU A 405 10.00 19.90 -8.43
N SER A 406 10.21 18.98 -7.50
CA SER A 406 9.53 18.90 -6.21
C SER A 406 10.55 19.10 -5.09
N GLU A 407 10.39 20.17 -4.33
CA GLU A 407 11.23 20.51 -3.19
C GLU A 407 10.45 20.41 -1.86
N VAL A 408 9.44 19.57 -1.82
CA VAL A 408 8.50 19.50 -0.68
C VAL A 408 9.17 19.07 0.61
N TRP A 409 10.23 18.24 0.53
CA TRP A 409 10.97 17.84 1.72
C TRP A 409 11.59 19.06 2.43
N ALA A 410 12.15 19.99 1.68
CA ALA A 410 12.84 21.16 2.23
C ALA A 410 11.91 22.35 2.48
N LYS A 411 10.82 22.49 1.71
CA LYS A 411 10.00 23.72 1.66
C LYS A 411 8.51 23.47 1.92
N GLY A 412 8.11 22.22 2.30
CA GLY A 412 6.70 21.89 2.52
C GLY A 412 5.83 22.17 1.29
N GLY A 413 4.63 22.66 1.50
CA GLY A 413 3.67 22.95 0.44
C GLY A 413 4.14 24.00 -0.57
N GLU A 414 4.99 24.95 -0.16
CA GLU A 414 5.56 25.92 -1.08
C GLU A 414 6.43 25.23 -2.14
N GLY A 415 7.22 24.23 -1.75
CA GLY A 415 8.01 23.39 -2.67
C GLY A 415 7.16 22.51 -3.60
N GLY A 416 5.86 22.38 -3.32
CA GLY A 416 4.89 21.62 -4.11
C GLY A 416 4.01 22.44 -5.04
N ARG A 417 4.09 23.78 -5.05
CA ARG A 417 3.18 24.65 -5.82
C ARG A 417 3.20 24.39 -7.32
N ALA A 418 4.39 24.28 -7.90
CA ALA A 418 4.52 24.04 -9.33
C ALA A 418 3.92 22.68 -9.73
N LEU A 419 4.16 21.64 -8.92
CA LEU A 419 3.55 20.32 -9.10
C LEU A 419 2.03 20.38 -8.97
N ALA A 420 1.52 21.11 -7.98
CA ALA A 420 0.08 21.30 -7.77
C ALA A 420 -0.59 22.00 -8.98
N GLN A 421 0.03 23.03 -9.53
CA GLN A 421 -0.45 23.73 -10.73
C GLN A 421 -0.53 22.78 -11.92
N GLU A 422 0.48 21.95 -12.12
CA GLU A 422 0.50 20.97 -13.22
C GLU A 422 -0.57 19.88 -13.04
N VAL A 423 -0.77 19.38 -11.82
CA VAL A 423 -1.83 18.43 -11.50
C VAL A 423 -3.21 19.01 -11.79
N VAL A 424 -3.48 20.25 -11.37
CA VAL A 424 -4.73 20.94 -11.69
C VAL A 424 -4.91 21.05 -13.21
N ARG A 425 -3.88 21.50 -13.94
CA ARG A 425 -3.91 21.59 -15.40
C ARG A 425 -4.27 20.24 -16.05
N LEU A 426 -3.67 19.14 -15.59
CA LEU A 426 -3.99 17.80 -16.11
C LEU A 426 -5.43 17.38 -15.83
N CYS A 427 -5.95 17.69 -14.64
CA CYS A 427 -7.32 17.36 -14.26
C CYS A 427 -8.38 18.18 -15.02
N ASP A 428 -8.02 19.39 -15.46
CA ASP A 428 -8.92 20.28 -16.20
C ASP A 428 -8.94 19.97 -17.70
N GLN A 429 -8.00 19.16 -18.19
CA GLN A 429 -7.97 18.74 -19.59
C GLN A 429 -8.98 17.61 -19.85
N PRO A 430 -9.64 17.60 -21.01
CA PRO A 430 -10.47 16.49 -21.41
C PRO A 430 -9.63 15.22 -21.56
N GLN A 431 -10.09 14.12 -20.97
CA GLN A 431 -9.45 12.82 -21.17
C GLN A 431 -9.62 12.35 -22.62
N LEU A 432 -8.51 12.02 -23.28
CA LEU A 432 -8.52 11.55 -24.67
C LEU A 432 -9.10 10.13 -24.82
N ALA A 433 -9.01 9.33 -23.77
CA ALA A 433 -9.58 7.98 -23.70
C ALA A 433 -10.08 7.71 -22.27
N PRO A 434 -11.09 6.84 -22.10
CA PRO A 434 -11.55 6.46 -20.77
C PRO A 434 -10.46 5.65 -20.04
N PHE A 435 -10.43 5.80 -18.71
CA PHE A 435 -9.60 4.96 -17.85
C PHE A 435 -9.87 3.47 -18.12
N SER A 436 -8.81 2.69 -18.24
CA SER A 436 -8.88 1.26 -18.53
C SER A 436 -8.06 0.44 -17.51
N PHE A 437 -8.30 -0.85 -17.52
CA PHE A 437 -7.57 -1.85 -16.74
C PHE A 437 -6.57 -2.60 -17.62
N ALA A 438 -5.58 -3.24 -17.02
CA ALA A 438 -4.60 -4.05 -17.76
C ALA A 438 -5.23 -5.27 -18.43
N TYR A 439 -6.35 -5.76 -17.91
CA TYR A 439 -7.10 -6.90 -18.45
C TYR A 439 -8.61 -6.77 -18.19
N PRO A 440 -9.48 -7.40 -19.01
CA PRO A 440 -10.93 -7.42 -18.80
C PRO A 440 -11.32 -8.36 -17.63
N ASP A 441 -12.50 -8.11 -17.02
CA ASP A 441 -12.97 -8.83 -15.84
C ASP A 441 -13.13 -10.35 -16.11
N ASN A 442 -13.68 -10.71 -17.26
CA ASN A 442 -13.99 -12.07 -17.66
C ASN A 442 -12.81 -12.84 -18.30
N ALA A 443 -11.61 -12.30 -18.24
CA ALA A 443 -10.41 -13.00 -18.74
C ALA A 443 -10.04 -14.16 -17.83
N SER A 444 -9.46 -15.23 -18.41
CA SER A 444 -8.90 -16.32 -17.62
C SER A 444 -7.73 -15.87 -16.76
N LEU A 445 -7.44 -16.58 -15.67
CA LEU A 445 -6.29 -16.28 -14.79
C LEU A 445 -4.96 -16.28 -15.57
N ALA A 446 -4.78 -17.21 -16.49
CA ALA A 446 -3.58 -17.26 -17.34
C ALA A 446 -3.46 -16.00 -18.22
N TYR A 447 -4.57 -15.52 -18.79
CA TYR A 447 -4.57 -14.26 -19.55
C TYR A 447 -4.21 -13.07 -18.67
N LYS A 448 -4.81 -12.97 -17.47
CA LYS A 448 -4.54 -11.87 -16.52
C LYS A 448 -3.06 -11.79 -16.14
N LEU A 449 -2.44 -12.95 -15.83
CA LEU A 449 -1.01 -13.04 -15.54
C LEU A 449 -0.16 -12.55 -16.72
N ASN A 450 -0.46 -13.01 -17.93
CA ASN A 450 0.27 -12.60 -19.15
C ASN A 450 0.04 -11.13 -19.49
N ALA A 451 -1.17 -10.60 -19.27
CA ALA A 451 -1.47 -9.19 -19.50
C ALA A 451 -0.67 -8.27 -18.57
N ILE A 452 -0.54 -8.63 -17.29
CA ILE A 452 0.29 -7.87 -16.34
C ILE A 452 1.76 -7.92 -16.77
N VAL A 453 2.28 -9.11 -17.07
CA VAL A 453 3.69 -9.27 -17.47
C VAL A 453 3.99 -8.51 -18.76
N GLY A 454 3.14 -8.61 -19.76
CA GLY A 454 3.37 -7.96 -21.05
C GLY A 454 3.12 -6.45 -21.03
N ARG A 455 1.97 -6.03 -20.51
CA ARG A 455 1.52 -4.62 -20.61
C ARG A 455 2.08 -3.71 -19.52
N VAL A 456 2.37 -4.28 -18.33
CA VAL A 456 2.82 -3.51 -17.17
C VAL A 456 4.31 -3.69 -16.94
N TYR A 457 4.83 -4.91 -17.00
CA TYR A 457 6.25 -5.17 -16.72
C TYR A 457 7.16 -5.03 -17.97
N GLY A 458 6.62 -5.21 -19.18
CA GLY A 458 7.42 -5.22 -20.41
C GLY A 458 8.11 -6.57 -20.69
N GLY A 459 7.69 -7.62 -19.99
CA GLY A 459 8.15 -9.00 -20.21
C GLY A 459 7.44 -9.68 -21.38
N ALA A 460 7.94 -10.87 -21.77
CA ALA A 460 7.37 -11.65 -22.85
C ALA A 460 6.14 -12.46 -22.40
N GLN A 461 6.23 -13.13 -21.24
CA GLN A 461 5.17 -14.01 -20.75
C GLN A 461 5.32 -14.36 -19.26
N ALA A 462 4.23 -14.83 -18.67
CA ALA A 462 4.22 -15.53 -17.39
C ALA A 462 4.32 -17.05 -17.62
N VAL A 463 5.19 -17.73 -16.89
CA VAL A 463 5.32 -19.18 -16.91
C VAL A 463 4.97 -19.72 -15.54
N LEU A 464 4.12 -20.75 -15.49
CA LEU A 464 3.68 -21.37 -14.24
C LEU A 464 4.50 -22.63 -13.98
N THR A 465 4.97 -22.80 -12.73
CA THR A 465 5.51 -24.09 -12.28
C THR A 465 4.42 -25.16 -12.29
N PRO A 466 4.76 -26.46 -12.27
CA PRO A 466 3.76 -27.53 -12.18
C PRO A 466 2.81 -27.36 -10.97
N THR A 467 3.32 -26.86 -9.85
CA THR A 467 2.51 -26.56 -8.66
C THR A 467 1.53 -25.43 -8.93
N ALA A 468 2.00 -24.30 -9.49
CA ALA A 468 1.15 -23.17 -9.84
C ALA A 468 0.09 -23.53 -10.87
N GLN A 469 0.43 -24.39 -11.85
CA GLN A 469 -0.52 -24.87 -12.86
C GLN A 469 -1.68 -25.66 -12.23
N LYS A 470 -1.38 -26.57 -11.30
CA LYS A 470 -2.40 -27.34 -10.56
C LYS A 470 -3.27 -26.42 -9.70
N GLN A 471 -2.65 -25.44 -9.03
CA GLN A 471 -3.38 -24.45 -8.21
C GLN A 471 -4.29 -23.58 -9.08
N LEU A 472 -3.83 -23.13 -10.23
CA LEU A 472 -4.63 -22.33 -11.17
C LEU A 472 -5.87 -23.10 -11.62
N GLN A 473 -5.71 -24.37 -12.01
CA GLN A 473 -6.82 -25.24 -12.39
C GLN A 473 -7.82 -25.39 -11.23
N ARG A 474 -7.32 -25.72 -10.03
CA ARG A 474 -8.17 -25.89 -8.84
C ARG A 474 -8.92 -24.63 -8.47
N LEU A 475 -8.28 -23.46 -8.50
CA LEU A 475 -8.92 -22.18 -8.21
C LEU A 475 -10.03 -21.85 -9.24
N THR A 476 -9.81 -22.19 -10.50
CA THR A 476 -10.83 -22.03 -11.54
C THR A 476 -12.02 -22.95 -11.31
N GLU A 477 -11.78 -24.24 -10.98
CA GLU A 477 -12.82 -25.23 -10.66
C GLU A 477 -13.63 -24.85 -9.41
N LEU A 478 -13.02 -24.18 -8.44
CA LEU A 478 -13.68 -23.65 -7.24
C LEU A 478 -14.44 -22.34 -7.48
N GLY A 479 -14.44 -21.81 -8.72
CA GLY A 479 -15.19 -20.61 -9.08
C GLY A 479 -14.46 -19.28 -8.83
N PHE A 480 -13.13 -19.30 -8.62
CA PHE A 480 -12.31 -18.10 -8.39
C PHE A 480 -11.64 -17.56 -9.67
N GLY A 481 -11.96 -18.12 -10.85
CA GLY A 481 -11.32 -17.76 -12.12
C GLY A 481 -11.50 -16.29 -12.53
N ASP A 482 -12.57 -15.66 -12.11
CA ASP A 482 -12.90 -14.27 -12.48
C ASP A 482 -12.25 -13.22 -11.54
N LEU A 483 -11.65 -13.64 -10.42
CA LEU A 483 -11.02 -12.72 -9.48
C LEU A 483 -9.81 -11.99 -10.10
N PRO A 484 -9.55 -10.74 -9.75
CA PRO A 484 -8.33 -10.04 -10.15
C PRO A 484 -7.09 -10.68 -9.53
N VAL A 485 -5.95 -10.45 -10.17
CA VAL A 485 -4.66 -11.02 -9.77
C VAL A 485 -3.79 -9.98 -9.08
N CYS A 486 -3.24 -10.35 -7.94
CA CYS A 486 -2.24 -9.61 -7.19
C CYS A 486 -0.87 -10.29 -7.36
N MET A 487 0.00 -9.71 -8.18
CA MET A 487 1.35 -10.24 -8.38
C MET A 487 2.23 -9.92 -7.16
N ALA A 488 2.70 -10.94 -6.47
CA ALA A 488 3.69 -10.81 -5.41
C ALA A 488 5.09 -11.00 -6.01
N LYS A 489 5.81 -9.90 -6.19
CA LYS A 489 7.07 -9.79 -6.93
C LYS A 489 8.06 -8.90 -6.18
N THR A 490 9.35 -9.04 -6.48
CA THR A 490 10.35 -8.08 -6.03
C THR A 490 9.99 -6.64 -6.46
N GLN A 491 10.25 -5.69 -5.61
CA GLN A 491 10.05 -4.26 -5.90
C GLN A 491 11.24 -3.60 -6.62
N TYR A 492 12.35 -4.29 -6.76
CA TYR A 492 13.62 -3.71 -7.25
C TYR A 492 13.87 -3.89 -8.74
N SER A 493 12.98 -4.52 -9.46
CA SER A 493 13.05 -4.72 -10.90
C SER A 493 11.66 -4.78 -11.52
N LEU A 494 11.53 -4.46 -12.79
CA LEU A 494 10.32 -4.75 -13.59
C LEU A 494 10.11 -6.26 -13.76
N SER A 495 11.20 -7.07 -13.72
CA SER A 495 11.13 -8.53 -13.76
C SER A 495 10.99 -9.13 -12.34
N ASP A 496 10.95 -10.46 -12.26
CA ASP A 496 11.04 -11.21 -11.00
C ASP A 496 12.50 -11.43 -10.53
N ASP A 497 13.48 -10.99 -11.32
CA ASP A 497 14.90 -10.98 -10.96
C ASP A 497 15.32 -9.57 -10.50
N PRO A 498 15.65 -9.37 -9.20
CA PRO A 498 16.01 -8.05 -8.66
C PRO A 498 17.34 -7.52 -9.21
N THR A 499 18.14 -8.31 -9.91
CA THR A 499 19.41 -7.88 -10.49
C THR A 499 19.26 -7.22 -11.85
N LEU A 500 18.12 -7.40 -12.51
CA LEU A 500 17.80 -6.76 -13.80
C LEU A 500 17.35 -5.33 -13.59
N LEU A 501 18.30 -4.40 -13.66
CA LEU A 501 18.06 -2.96 -13.47
C LEU A 501 17.54 -2.27 -14.75
N GLY A 502 17.11 -1.04 -14.64
CA GLY A 502 16.63 -0.24 -15.75
C GLY A 502 15.25 -0.66 -16.25
N ALA A 503 15.11 -0.85 -17.54
CA ALA A 503 13.90 -1.32 -18.19
C ALA A 503 14.19 -2.61 -19.00
N PRO A 504 14.38 -3.75 -18.36
CA PRO A 504 14.56 -5.03 -19.07
C PRO A 504 13.33 -5.34 -19.92
N THR A 505 13.54 -6.03 -21.03
CA THR A 505 12.49 -6.43 -21.97
C THR A 505 12.63 -7.91 -22.34
N GLY A 506 11.54 -8.54 -22.79
CA GLY A 506 11.56 -9.91 -23.30
C GLY A 506 11.85 -10.99 -22.26
N PHE A 507 11.89 -10.65 -20.98
CA PHE A 507 12.07 -11.60 -19.89
C PHE A 507 10.78 -12.39 -19.62
N THR A 508 10.94 -13.51 -18.97
CA THR A 508 9.83 -14.35 -18.51
C THR A 508 9.69 -14.19 -17.00
N VAL A 509 8.45 -14.08 -16.50
CA VAL A 509 8.15 -14.09 -15.07
C VAL A 509 7.67 -15.47 -14.66
N THR A 510 8.31 -16.08 -13.67
CA THR A 510 7.94 -17.41 -13.19
C THR A 510 6.99 -17.34 -12.00
N VAL A 511 5.75 -17.76 -12.19
CA VAL A 511 4.76 -17.92 -11.13
C VAL A 511 4.99 -19.25 -10.43
N ARG A 512 5.40 -19.21 -9.16
CA ARG A 512 5.74 -20.41 -8.38
C ARG A 512 4.54 -21.03 -7.68
N SER A 513 3.61 -20.18 -7.21
CA SER A 513 2.39 -20.63 -6.55
C SER A 513 1.28 -19.58 -6.66
N LEU A 514 0.04 -20.03 -6.45
CA LEU A 514 -1.15 -19.22 -6.44
C LEU A 514 -1.94 -19.48 -5.15
N ARG A 515 -2.46 -18.41 -4.55
CA ARG A 515 -3.33 -18.49 -3.38
C ARG A 515 -4.52 -17.55 -3.54
N VAL A 516 -5.71 -17.99 -3.16
CA VAL A 516 -6.87 -17.11 -3.13
C VAL A 516 -6.98 -16.40 -1.78
N SER A 517 -7.23 -15.10 -1.83
CA SER A 517 -7.72 -14.29 -0.71
C SER A 517 -9.22 -14.06 -0.94
N ALA A 518 -10.02 -15.05 -0.56
CA ALA A 518 -11.42 -15.14 -0.95
C ALA A 518 -12.29 -14.06 -0.29
N GLY A 519 -11.96 -13.66 0.93
CA GLY A 519 -12.61 -12.54 1.62
C GLY A 519 -12.29 -11.20 1.00
N ALA A 520 -11.02 -10.98 0.65
CA ALA A 520 -10.57 -9.77 -0.03
C ALA A 520 -11.02 -9.73 -1.49
N GLY A 521 -11.15 -10.88 -2.15
CA GLY A 521 -11.63 -11.00 -3.52
C GLY A 521 -10.54 -10.83 -4.57
N PHE A 522 -9.37 -11.41 -4.38
CA PHE A 522 -8.29 -11.49 -5.38
C PHE A 522 -7.44 -12.75 -5.21
N ILE A 523 -6.68 -13.08 -6.24
CA ILE A 523 -5.71 -14.17 -6.23
C ILE A 523 -4.31 -13.60 -6.13
N VAL A 524 -3.50 -14.10 -5.19
CA VAL A 524 -2.09 -13.75 -5.06
C VAL A 524 -1.25 -14.74 -5.88
N ALA A 525 -0.46 -14.21 -6.80
CA ALA A 525 0.48 -14.98 -7.62
C ALA A 525 1.93 -14.70 -7.15
N TYR A 526 2.56 -15.69 -6.58
CA TYR A 526 3.93 -15.59 -6.05
C TYR A 526 4.95 -15.90 -7.14
N THR A 527 5.85 -14.94 -7.39
CA THR A 527 6.89 -15.08 -8.44
C THR A 527 8.29 -15.38 -7.88
N GLY A 528 8.43 -15.35 -6.56
CA GLY A 528 9.70 -15.59 -5.87
C GLY A 528 9.49 -15.93 -4.41
N ASP A 529 10.56 -15.94 -3.64
CA ASP A 529 10.52 -16.11 -2.19
C ASP A 529 10.09 -14.80 -1.54
N ILE A 530 8.81 -14.50 -1.65
CA ILE A 530 8.21 -13.31 -1.05
C ILE A 530 7.89 -13.60 0.42
N MET A 531 8.55 -12.90 1.30
CA MET A 531 8.42 -13.12 2.73
C MET A 531 7.22 -12.36 3.29
N THR A 532 6.28 -13.10 3.86
CA THR A 532 5.14 -12.56 4.61
C THR A 532 5.47 -12.30 6.08
N MET A 533 6.67 -12.67 6.51
CA MET A 533 7.25 -12.36 7.81
C MET A 533 8.70 -11.87 7.62
N PRO A 534 8.93 -10.56 7.50
CA PRO A 534 10.28 -10.00 7.41
C PRO A 534 11.11 -10.27 8.68
N GLY A 535 12.42 -10.30 8.55
CA GLY A 535 13.32 -10.35 9.70
C GLY A 535 13.89 -8.98 10.01
N LEU A 536 14.31 -8.77 11.26
CA LEU A 536 15.12 -7.62 11.62
C LEU A 536 16.46 -7.66 10.87
N PRO A 537 17.01 -6.50 10.43
CA PRO A 537 18.34 -6.44 9.82
C PRO A 537 19.43 -6.64 10.87
N ARG A 538 20.69 -6.67 10.42
CA ARG A 538 21.85 -6.83 11.33
C ARG A 538 21.93 -5.72 12.38
N VAL A 539 21.60 -4.49 12.00
CA VAL A 539 21.50 -3.32 12.89
C VAL A 539 20.10 -2.74 12.68
N PRO A 540 19.12 -3.12 13.51
CA PRO A 540 17.77 -2.62 13.41
C PRO A 540 17.64 -1.16 13.87
N ALA A 541 16.66 -0.44 13.36
CA ALA A 541 16.34 0.92 13.79
C ALA A 541 16.05 0.98 15.30
N ALA A 542 15.51 -0.09 15.86
CA ALA A 542 15.21 -0.24 17.29
C ALA A 542 16.42 0.05 18.21
N GLU A 543 17.65 -0.18 17.76
CA GLU A 543 18.85 0.09 18.55
C GLU A 543 19.13 1.60 18.75
N LYS A 544 18.48 2.47 17.97
CA LYS A 544 18.67 3.92 17.99
C LYS A 544 17.47 4.68 18.55
N ILE A 545 16.34 3.98 18.68
CA ILE A 545 15.11 4.57 19.21
C ILE A 545 15.20 4.56 20.73
N ASP A 546 14.99 5.71 21.36
CA ASP A 546 15.03 5.88 22.81
C ASP A 546 13.94 6.88 23.26
N VAL A 547 13.68 6.90 24.56
CA VAL A 547 12.73 7.83 25.20
C VAL A 547 13.37 8.39 26.47
N ASP A 548 13.32 9.70 26.61
CA ASP A 548 13.87 10.37 27.80
C ASP A 548 12.91 10.35 29.00
N GLU A 549 13.34 10.90 30.12
CA GLU A 549 12.58 10.99 31.38
C GLU A 549 11.30 11.83 31.27
N ASN A 550 11.17 12.68 30.25
CA ASN A 550 9.99 13.50 29.95
C ASN A 550 9.07 12.85 28.91
N GLY A 551 9.40 11.64 28.45
CA GLY A 551 8.65 10.92 27.43
C GLY A 551 8.93 11.41 26.00
N VAL A 552 10.00 12.17 25.77
CA VAL A 552 10.39 12.62 24.43
C VAL A 552 11.14 11.52 23.71
N ILE A 553 10.63 11.13 22.54
CA ILE A 553 11.20 10.06 21.73
C ILE A 553 12.33 10.62 20.85
N THR A 554 13.40 9.87 20.73
CA THR A 554 14.53 10.14 19.83
C THR A 554 14.80 8.95 18.92
N GLY A 555 15.48 9.17 17.81
CA GLY A 555 15.86 8.09 16.89
C GLY A 555 14.71 7.49 16.05
N LEU A 556 13.51 8.03 16.16
CA LEU A 556 12.36 7.63 15.33
C LEU A 556 12.38 8.43 14.01
N PHE A 557 13.45 8.30 13.24
CA PHE A 557 13.75 8.97 11.96
C PHE A 557 14.13 10.44 12.00
#